data_c42a3086d4a4219e7610ac18de8d3501
#
_entry.id   c42a3086d4a4219e7610ac18de8d3501
#
_cell.length_a   1.000
_cell.length_b   1.000
_cell.length_c   1.000
_cell.angle_alpha   90.00
_cell.angle_beta   90.00
_cell.angle_gamma   90.00
#
_symmetry.space_group_name_H-M   'P 1'
#
loop_
_entity.id
_entity.type
_entity.pdbx_description
1 polymer ?
#
loop_
_entity_poly.entity_id
_entity_poly.type
_entity_poly.pdbx_seq_one_letter_code
_entity_poly.pdbx_strand_id
1 'polypeptide(L)' 'MPIIQVHLLEGRSGEQKKKLVSEMTGAVCSSLDVVPEQVRIILSEMSPEDYSVGGTLFSDKKK' A
#
# COMPACT_ATOMS: atom_id res chain seq x y z
N MET A 1 1.96 -10.64 -15.03
CA MET A 1 1.89 -10.73 -13.62
C MET A 1 3.05 -10.06 -13.06
N PRO A 2 3.15 -8.93 -12.46
CA PRO A 2 3.48 -9.08 -11.04
C PRO A 2 2.27 -8.82 -10.16
N ILE A 3 2.40 -9.23 -8.89
CA ILE A 3 1.44 -8.94 -7.85
C ILE A 3 2.19 -8.23 -6.73
N ILE A 4 1.69 -7.08 -6.33
CA ILE A 4 2.32 -6.29 -5.29
C ILE A 4 1.33 -6.12 -4.16
N GLN A 5 1.77 -6.38 -2.95
CA GLN A 5 0.93 -6.22 -1.78
C GLN A 5 1.46 -5.08 -0.95
N VAL A 6 0.59 -4.11 -0.66
CA VAL A 6 0.95 -2.92 0.10
C VAL A 6 0.19 -2.93 1.40
N HIS A 7 0.91 -2.85 2.50
CA HIS A 7 0.31 -2.74 3.83
C HIS A 7 0.39 -1.30 4.26
N LEU A 8 -0.73 -0.72 4.65
CA LEU A 8 -0.75 0.65 5.08
C LEU A 8 -1.78 0.84 6.18
N LEU A 9 -1.56 1.85 6.99
CA LEU A 9 -2.51 2.17 8.04
C LEU A 9 -3.76 2.78 7.42
N GLU A 10 -4.89 2.50 8.01
CA GLU A 10 -6.15 3.05 7.53
C GLU A 10 -6.15 4.57 7.68
N GLY A 11 -7.04 5.22 6.96
CA GLY A 11 -7.20 6.66 7.05
C GLY A 11 -6.91 7.40 5.76
N ARG A 12 -6.41 6.72 4.73
CA ARG A 12 -6.17 7.37 3.45
C ARG A 12 -7.49 7.52 2.70
N SER A 13 -7.62 8.61 1.96
CA SER A 13 -8.81 8.84 1.16
C SER A 13 -8.80 7.95 -0.08
N GLY A 14 -9.98 7.83 -0.70
CA GLY A 14 -10.06 7.08 -1.95
C GLY A 14 -9.21 7.71 -3.04
N GLU A 15 -9.13 9.05 -3.06
CA GLU A 15 -8.30 9.74 -4.04
C GLU A 15 -6.82 9.41 -3.85
N GLN A 16 -6.38 9.34 -2.59
CA GLN A 16 -5.00 9.00 -2.32
C GLN A 16 -4.69 7.58 -2.74
N LYS A 17 -5.62 6.66 -2.51
CA LYS A 17 -5.41 5.28 -2.93
C LYS A 17 -5.36 5.14 -4.44
N LYS A 18 -6.21 5.88 -5.15
CA LYS A 18 -6.18 5.87 -6.61
C LYS A 18 -4.83 6.37 -7.13
N LYS A 19 -4.34 7.44 -6.55
CA LYS A 19 -3.04 7.97 -6.97
C LYS A 19 -1.94 6.98 -6.68
N LEU A 20 -1.99 6.35 -5.51
CA LEU A 20 -0.97 5.38 -5.14
C LEU A 20 -0.89 4.24 -6.14
N VAL A 21 -2.02 3.61 -6.45
CA VAL A 21 -1.98 2.46 -7.35
C VAL A 21 -1.63 2.88 -8.77
N SER A 22 -2.03 4.09 -9.17
CA SER A 22 -1.68 4.59 -10.50
C SER A 22 -0.18 4.79 -10.65
N GLU A 23 0.44 5.42 -9.66
CA GLU A 23 1.87 5.69 -9.74
C GLU A 23 2.69 4.43 -9.57
N MET A 24 2.25 3.52 -8.70
CA MET A 24 2.96 2.26 -8.56
C MET A 24 2.89 1.43 -9.83
N THR A 25 1.73 1.41 -10.46
CA THR A 25 1.59 0.68 -11.72
C THR A 25 2.54 1.23 -12.76
N GLY A 26 2.65 2.57 -12.85
CA GLY A 26 3.56 3.18 -13.80
C GLY A 26 5.01 2.78 -13.55
N ALA A 27 5.40 2.76 -12.28
CA ALA A 27 6.77 2.40 -11.93
C ALA A 27 7.06 0.94 -12.28
N VAL A 28 6.10 0.06 -12.04
CA VAL A 28 6.27 -1.35 -12.37
C VAL A 28 6.37 -1.55 -13.88
N CYS A 29 5.51 -0.86 -14.63
CA CYS A 29 5.52 -1.00 -16.08
C CYS A 29 6.85 -0.57 -16.67
N SER A 30 7.40 0.55 -16.19
CA SER A 30 8.66 1.02 -16.74
C SER A 30 9.85 0.19 -16.27
N SER A 31 9.76 -0.39 -15.08
CA SER A 31 10.85 -1.20 -14.53
C SER A 31 10.93 -2.58 -15.14
N LEU A 32 9.77 -3.20 -15.32
CA LEU A 32 9.70 -4.60 -15.75
C LEU A 32 9.29 -4.76 -17.21
N ASP A 33 9.00 -3.65 -17.87
CA ASP A 33 8.62 -3.68 -19.28
C ASP A 33 7.35 -4.52 -19.49
N VAL A 34 6.35 -4.24 -18.68
CA VAL A 34 5.05 -4.92 -18.77
C VAL A 34 3.97 -3.87 -19.00
N VAL A 35 2.78 -4.32 -19.38
CA VAL A 35 1.66 -3.42 -19.60
C VAL A 35 0.81 -3.34 -18.35
N PRO A 36 0.04 -2.24 -18.18
CA PRO A 36 -0.73 -2.04 -16.94
C PRO A 36 -1.67 -3.19 -16.61
N GLU A 37 -2.23 -3.83 -17.62
CA GLU A 37 -3.18 -4.92 -17.39
C GLU A 37 -2.54 -6.12 -16.70
N GLN A 38 -1.22 -6.20 -16.72
CA GLN A 38 -0.50 -7.30 -16.07
C GLN A 38 -0.16 -7.01 -14.61
N VAL A 39 -0.30 -5.75 -14.18
CA VAL A 39 0.10 -5.36 -12.83
C VAL A 39 -1.10 -5.44 -11.90
N ARG A 40 -0.93 -6.18 -10.81
CA ARG A 40 -1.95 -6.32 -9.78
C ARG A 40 -1.42 -5.79 -8.47
N ILE A 41 -2.21 -4.94 -7.83
CA ILE A 41 -1.82 -4.33 -6.58
C ILE A 41 -2.93 -4.55 -5.58
N ILE A 42 -2.55 -5.08 -4.43
CA ILE A 42 -3.49 -5.33 -3.33
C ILE A 42 -3.14 -4.37 -2.21
N LEU A 43 -4.13 -3.59 -1.79
CA LEU A 43 -3.95 -2.68 -0.65
C LEU A 43 -4.57 -3.33 0.57
N SER A 44 -3.77 -3.47 1.61
CA SER A 44 -4.20 -4.10 2.84
C SER A 44 -4.14 -3.07 3.95
N GLU A 45 -5.31 -2.55 4.33
CA GLU A 45 -5.38 -1.53 5.37
C GLU A 45 -5.44 -2.17 6.74
N MET A 46 -4.80 -1.52 7.71
CA MET A 46 -4.79 -2.05 9.07
C MET A 46 -5.02 -0.92 10.04
N SER A 47 -5.60 -1.31 11.17
CA SER A 47 -5.81 -0.40 12.28
C SER A 47 -4.49 -0.19 13.02
N PRO A 48 -4.31 1.00 13.62
CA PRO A 48 -3.12 1.19 14.46
C PRO A 48 -3.01 0.18 15.61
N GLU A 49 -4.11 -0.49 15.93
CA GLU A 49 -4.09 -1.53 16.96
C GLU A 49 -3.56 -2.86 16.42
N ASP A 50 -3.36 -2.94 15.12
CA ASP A 50 -2.88 -4.18 14.50
C ASP A 50 -1.46 -4.06 13.98
N TYR A 51 -0.76 -3.01 14.38
CA TYR A 51 0.58 -2.75 13.89
C TYR A 51 1.45 -2.32 15.06
N SER A 52 2.56 -3.01 15.24
CA SER A 52 3.45 -2.72 16.36
C SER A 52 4.88 -2.58 15.86
N VAL A 53 5.66 -1.81 16.59
CA VAL A 53 7.08 -1.68 16.36
C VAL A 53 7.77 -1.82 17.71
N GLY A 54 8.71 -2.76 17.81
CA GLY A 54 9.45 -2.96 19.04
C GLY A 54 8.60 -3.36 20.23
N GLY A 55 7.46 -4.00 19.96
CA GLY A 55 6.59 -4.45 21.03
C GLY A 55 5.56 -3.42 21.48
N THR A 56 5.50 -2.26 20.82
CA THR A 56 4.54 -1.21 21.17
C THR A 56 3.57 -1.03 20.00
N LEU A 57 2.29 -1.12 20.29
CA LEU A 57 1.28 -0.90 19.26
C LEU A 57 1.33 0.55 18.80
N PHE A 58 1.12 0.75 17.50
CA PHE A 58 1.17 2.08 16.92
C PHE A 58 0.11 2.99 17.55
N SER A 59 -1.04 2.43 17.92
CA SER A 59 -2.08 3.21 18.59
C SER A 59 -1.61 3.80 19.93
N ASP A 60 -0.63 3.16 20.56
CA ASP A 60 -0.12 3.64 21.83
C ASP A 60 0.99 4.66 21.69
N LYS A 61 1.52 4.86 20.50
CA LYS A 61 2.64 5.75 20.30
C LYS A 61 2.23 7.20 20.15
N LYS A 62 0.95 7.44 20.09
CA LYS A 62 0.44 8.78 19.85
C LYS A 62 0.38 9.64 21.10
N LYS A 63 0.68 9.11 22.24
CA LYS A 63 0.59 9.83 23.50
C LYS A 63 1.52 11.01 23.63
#